data_9fb812b26e4189b1e6940e9430abd3fe
#
_entry.id   9fb812b26e4189b1e6940e9430abd3fe
#
_cell.length_a   1.000
_cell.length_b   1.000
_cell.length_c   1.000
_cell.angle_alpha   90.00
_cell.angle_beta   90.00
_cell.angle_gamma   90.00
#
_symmetry.space_group_name_H-M   'P 1'
#
loop_
_entity.id
_entity.type
_entity.pdbx_description
1 polymer ?
#
loop_
_entity_poly.entity_id
_entity_poly.type
_entity_poly.pdbx_seq_one_letter_code
_entity_poly.pdbx_strand_id
1 'polypeptide(L)'
;MAIIIQTVDGVIVNRFEIGRDGLRFGRAAGNHVQIDDAAVSNHHAEISLEQHDHGRETYRIRDIGSTNGTYLNEAKVNSQRLHHKDIIRVGWNNFIFIDENQRDFEKTDKITKSWIPGVYFTEKQ
;
A
#
# COMPACT_ATOMS: atom_id res chain seq x y z
N MET A 1 -10.27 8.38 -2.53
CA MET A 1 -8.85 8.57 -2.80
C MET A 1 -8.03 7.70 -1.88
N ALA A 2 -6.96 7.17 -2.38
CA ALA A 2 -6.16 6.25 -1.58
C ALA A 2 -4.68 6.58 -1.72
N ILE A 3 -3.94 6.21 -0.70
CA ILE A 3 -2.50 6.38 -0.68
C ILE A 3 -1.88 5.12 -0.10
N ILE A 4 -0.56 4.99 -0.28
CA ILE A 4 0.21 4.03 0.48
C ILE A 4 1.29 4.79 1.24
N ILE A 5 1.63 4.26 2.39
CA ILE A 5 2.65 4.84 3.25
C ILE A 5 3.75 3.80 3.41
N GLN A 6 4.98 4.19 3.08
CA GLN A 6 6.12 3.31 3.26
C GLN A 6 6.70 3.53 4.65
N THR A 7 6.92 2.43 5.37
CA THR A 7 7.49 2.52 6.70
C THR A 7 8.80 1.74 6.78
N VAL A 8 9.71 2.25 7.60
CA VAL A 8 10.95 1.57 7.93
C VAL A 8 11.09 1.65 9.43
N ASP A 9 11.17 0.49 10.08
CA ASP A 9 11.28 0.40 11.54
C ASP A 9 10.18 1.19 12.24
N GLY A 10 8.97 1.13 11.69
CA GLY A 10 7.82 1.80 12.28
C GLY A 10 7.74 3.30 12.02
N VAL A 11 8.64 3.83 11.20
CA VAL A 11 8.67 5.26 10.90
C VAL A 11 8.23 5.47 9.45
N ILE A 12 7.35 6.43 9.24
CA ILE A 12 6.90 6.77 7.89
C ILE A 12 8.02 7.50 7.16
N VAL A 13 8.45 6.94 6.03
CA VAL A 13 9.53 7.54 5.25
C VAL A 13 9.06 8.06 3.91
N ASN A 14 7.97 7.52 3.37
CA ASN A 14 7.45 7.97 2.09
C ASN A 14 5.94 7.83 2.05
N ARG A 15 5.34 8.64 1.21
CA ARG A 15 3.90 8.62 0.97
C ARG A 15 3.68 8.70 -0.53
N PHE A 16 2.84 7.81 -1.06
CA PHE A 16 2.55 7.78 -2.48
C PHE A 16 1.04 7.83 -2.70
N GLU A 17 0.60 8.69 -3.58
CA GLU A 17 -0.82 8.74 -3.95
C GLU A 17 -1.08 7.76 -5.06
N ILE A 18 -2.21 7.07 -4.98
CA ILE A 18 -2.61 6.13 -6.01
C ILE A 18 -3.53 6.87 -6.97
N GLY A 19 -3.02 7.10 -8.18
CA GLY A 19 -3.79 7.80 -9.19
C GLY A 19 -4.73 6.88 -9.95
N ARG A 20 -5.41 7.45 -10.93
CA ARG A 20 -6.35 6.68 -11.74
C ARG A 20 -5.64 5.61 -12.56
N ASP A 21 -4.39 5.84 -12.91
CA ASP A 21 -3.61 4.85 -13.67
C ASP A 21 -2.99 3.81 -12.77
N GLY A 22 -3.27 3.87 -11.48
CA GLY A 22 -2.74 2.91 -10.54
C GLY A 22 -1.35 3.28 -10.06
N LEU A 23 -0.66 2.28 -9.53
CA LEU A 23 0.65 2.49 -8.94
C LEU A 23 1.49 1.24 -9.17
N ARG A 24 2.69 1.40 -9.71
CA ARG A 24 3.57 0.26 -10.00
C ARG A 24 4.75 0.27 -9.06
N PHE A 25 5.14 -0.94 -8.64
CA PHE A 25 6.27 -1.16 -7.75
C PHE A 25 7.33 -1.95 -8.48
N GLY A 26 8.58 -1.61 -8.29
CA GLY A 26 9.66 -2.40 -8.84
C GLY A 26 11.00 -1.73 -8.67
N ARG A 27 12.03 -2.49 -9.01
CA ARG A 27 13.40 -2.02 -8.87
C ARG A 27 13.81 -1.11 -10.03
N ALA A 28 13.22 -1.30 -11.19
CA ALA A 28 13.60 -0.52 -12.36
C ALA A 28 13.09 0.91 -12.24
N ALA A 29 13.82 1.82 -12.83
CA ALA A 29 13.36 3.20 -12.97
C ALA A 29 12.10 3.20 -13.81
N GLY A 30 11.22 4.13 -13.59
CA GLY A 30 9.95 4.19 -14.29
C GLY A 30 8.80 3.62 -13.50
N ASN A 31 9.07 2.88 -12.43
CA ASN A 31 8.02 2.51 -11.50
C ASN A 31 7.68 3.69 -10.62
N HIS A 32 6.41 3.82 -10.24
CA HIS A 32 6.01 4.90 -9.35
C HIS A 32 6.70 4.77 -8.01
N VAL A 33 6.82 3.53 -7.53
CA VAL A 33 7.51 3.23 -6.30
C VAL A 33 8.75 2.42 -6.70
N GLN A 34 9.86 3.12 -6.83
CA GLN A 34 11.11 2.46 -7.18
C GLN A 34 11.77 1.99 -5.89
N ILE A 35 12.08 0.72 -5.82
CA ILE A 35 12.62 0.10 -4.62
C ILE A 35 14.00 -0.46 -4.92
N ASP A 36 15.00 0.12 -4.28
CA ASP A 36 16.39 -0.32 -4.48
C ASP A 36 16.70 -1.46 -3.52
N ASP A 37 16.21 -2.62 -3.86
CA ASP A 37 16.32 -3.81 -3.02
C ASP A 37 16.50 -4.99 -3.97
N ALA A 38 17.58 -5.74 -3.80
CA ALA A 38 17.90 -6.86 -4.70
C ALA A 38 16.80 -7.93 -4.69
N ALA A 39 16.00 -8.00 -3.65
CA ALA A 39 14.91 -8.96 -3.56
C ALA A 39 13.68 -8.50 -4.36
N VAL A 40 13.72 -7.32 -4.93
CA VAL A 40 12.59 -6.75 -5.66
C VAL A 40 12.85 -6.87 -7.16
N SER A 41 11.88 -7.43 -7.88
CA SER A 41 11.99 -7.56 -9.34
C SER A 41 11.84 -6.21 -10.01
N ASN A 42 12.34 -6.07 -11.22
CA ASN A 42 12.25 -4.81 -11.96
C ASN A 42 10.81 -4.36 -12.11
N HIS A 43 9.90 -5.29 -12.38
CA HIS A 43 8.47 -5.03 -12.42
C HIS A 43 7.84 -6.05 -11.49
N HIS A 44 7.52 -5.60 -10.29
CA HIS A 44 7.20 -6.52 -9.21
C HIS A 44 5.71 -6.65 -8.96
N ALA A 45 5.04 -5.53 -8.81
CA ALA A 45 3.62 -5.53 -8.45
C ALA A 45 2.96 -4.25 -8.91
N GLU A 46 1.65 -4.24 -8.94
CA GLU A 46 0.92 -3.02 -9.25
C GLU A 46 -0.38 -2.97 -8.47
N ILE A 47 -0.81 -1.75 -8.18
CA ILE A 47 -2.13 -1.51 -7.63
C ILE A 47 -2.95 -0.89 -8.73
N SER A 48 -4.14 -1.44 -8.97
CA SER A 48 -5.06 -0.89 -9.96
C SER A 48 -6.34 -0.43 -9.28
N LEU A 49 -6.95 0.57 -9.88
CA LEU A 49 -8.23 1.12 -9.43
C LEU A 49 -9.34 0.41 -10.18
N GLU A 50 -10.32 -0.09 -9.45
CA GLU A 50 -11.48 -0.75 -10.03
C GLU A 50 -12.71 0.09 -9.74
N GLN A 51 -13.48 0.38 -10.79
CA GLN A 51 -14.67 1.16 -10.64
C GLN A 51 -15.89 0.26 -10.65
N HIS A 52 -16.83 0.58 -9.78
CA HIS A 52 -18.05 -0.18 -9.61
C HIS A 52 -19.25 0.75 -9.80
N ASP A 53 -20.44 0.17 -9.76
CA ASP A 53 -21.67 0.94 -9.88
C ASP A 53 -21.76 1.99 -8.80
N HIS A 54 -22.47 3.08 -9.13
CA HIS A 54 -22.74 4.17 -8.18
C HIS A 54 -21.47 4.90 -7.75
N GLY A 55 -20.45 4.89 -8.62
CA GLY A 55 -19.23 5.64 -8.35
C GLY A 55 -18.32 5.03 -7.29
N ARG A 56 -18.62 3.82 -6.85
CA ARG A 56 -17.77 3.16 -5.86
C ARG A 56 -16.46 2.73 -6.49
N GLU A 57 -15.38 2.88 -5.76
CA GLU A 57 -14.05 2.53 -6.24
C GLU A 57 -13.37 1.62 -5.24
N THR A 58 -12.69 0.60 -5.75
CA THR A 58 -11.88 -0.27 -4.93
C THR A 58 -10.50 -0.40 -5.58
N TYR A 59 -9.58 -0.98 -4.85
CA TYR A 59 -8.20 -1.11 -5.30
C TYR A 59 -7.77 -2.56 -5.17
N ARG A 60 -6.93 -2.98 -6.11
CA ARG A 60 -6.46 -4.37 -6.15
C ARG A 60 -4.96 -4.38 -6.34
N ILE A 61 -4.28 -5.20 -5.54
CA ILE A 61 -2.84 -5.44 -5.70
C ILE A 61 -2.66 -6.70 -6.53
N ARG A 62 -1.72 -6.65 -7.48
CA ARG A 62 -1.38 -7.83 -8.29
C ARG A 62 0.12 -7.98 -8.34
N ASP A 63 0.56 -9.23 -8.22
CA ASP A 63 1.94 -9.60 -8.50
C ASP A 63 2.05 -9.75 -10.01
N ILE A 64 3.06 -9.12 -10.60
CA ILE A 64 3.20 -9.15 -12.06
C ILE A 64 4.43 -9.95 -12.48
N GLY A 65 4.60 -11.10 -11.82
CA GLY A 65 5.65 -12.03 -12.19
C GLY A 65 6.92 -11.86 -11.38
N SER A 66 6.80 -11.46 -10.13
CA SER A 66 7.98 -11.25 -9.30
C SER A 66 8.66 -12.58 -8.97
N THR A 67 9.96 -12.49 -8.72
CA THR A 67 10.74 -13.67 -8.33
C THR A 67 10.41 -14.09 -6.90
N ASN A 68 10.26 -13.12 -6.00
CA ASN A 68 10.13 -13.43 -4.57
C ASN A 68 8.73 -13.26 -4.01
N GLY A 69 7.78 -12.85 -4.85
CA GLY A 69 6.39 -12.76 -4.42
C GLY A 69 6.01 -11.41 -3.85
N THR A 70 4.71 -11.18 -3.81
CA THR A 70 4.09 -10.00 -3.21
C THR A 70 3.23 -10.51 -2.06
N TYR A 71 3.29 -9.83 -0.92
CA TYR A 71 2.62 -10.28 0.28
C TYR A 71 1.64 -9.25 0.77
N LEU A 72 0.49 -9.73 1.23
CA LEU A 72 -0.54 -8.87 1.80
C LEU A 72 -0.87 -9.42 3.17
N ASN A 73 -0.62 -8.63 4.21
CA ASN A 73 -0.83 -9.05 5.59
C ASN A 73 -0.16 -10.40 5.86
N GLU A 74 1.08 -10.54 5.38
CA GLU A 74 1.94 -11.70 5.58
C GLU A 74 1.55 -12.93 4.77
N ALA A 75 0.57 -12.81 3.87
CA ALA A 75 0.17 -13.92 3.01
C ALA A 75 0.56 -13.60 1.57
N LYS A 76 1.18 -14.56 0.90
CA LYS A 76 1.55 -14.38 -0.50
C LYS A 76 0.29 -14.32 -1.35
N VAL A 77 0.21 -13.33 -2.23
CA VAL A 77 -0.96 -13.15 -3.08
C VAL A 77 -0.55 -12.99 -4.53
N ASN A 78 -1.44 -13.39 -5.44
CA ASN A 78 -1.27 -13.12 -6.85
C ASN A 78 -2.12 -11.93 -7.25
N SER A 79 -3.33 -11.85 -6.73
CA SER A 79 -4.25 -10.76 -7.02
C SER A 79 -5.24 -10.71 -5.87
N GLN A 80 -5.34 -9.56 -5.25
CA GLN A 80 -6.19 -9.44 -4.07
C GLN A 80 -6.71 -8.02 -3.94
N ARG A 81 -7.98 -7.89 -3.61
CA ARG A 81 -8.56 -6.59 -3.31
C ARG A 81 -7.95 -6.06 -2.03
N LEU A 82 -7.67 -4.77 -2.04
CA LEU A 82 -7.10 -4.09 -0.89
C LEU A 82 -8.19 -3.52 0.00
N HIS A 83 -7.94 -3.54 1.30
CA HIS A 83 -8.82 -2.94 2.30
C HIS A 83 -7.99 -1.98 3.13
N HIS A 84 -8.68 -1.01 3.68
CA HIS A 84 -8.04 0.02 4.51
C HIS A 84 -7.19 -0.62 5.59
N LYS A 85 -5.95 -0.16 5.71
CA LYS A 85 -4.95 -0.61 6.67
C LYS A 85 -4.24 -1.91 6.31
N ASP A 86 -4.52 -2.45 5.12
CA ASP A 86 -3.76 -3.62 4.67
C ASP A 86 -2.28 -3.27 4.55
N ILE A 87 -1.44 -4.25 4.87
CA ILE A 87 0.00 -4.09 4.78
C ILE A 87 0.51 -4.89 3.60
N ILE A 88 1.16 -4.19 2.67
CA ILE A 88 1.75 -4.78 1.47
C ILE A 88 3.23 -4.90 1.70
N ARG A 89 3.79 -6.07 1.44
CA ARG A 89 5.24 -6.24 1.51
C ARG A 89 5.79 -6.62 0.15
N VAL A 90 6.78 -5.88 -0.29
CA VAL A 90 7.51 -6.09 -1.54
C VAL A 90 8.99 -6.14 -1.19
N GLY A 91 9.58 -7.32 -1.32
CA GLY A 91 10.92 -7.51 -0.79
C GLY A 91 10.89 -7.36 0.72
N TRP A 92 11.76 -6.50 1.22
CA TRP A 92 11.82 -6.20 2.66
C TRP A 92 11.10 -4.88 2.98
N ASN A 93 10.31 -4.37 2.04
CA ASN A 93 9.70 -3.06 2.17
C ASN A 93 8.22 -3.18 2.46
N ASN A 94 7.77 -2.48 3.48
CA ASN A 94 6.38 -2.52 3.93
C ASN A 94 5.67 -1.24 3.56
N PHE A 95 4.43 -1.39 3.08
CA PHE A 95 3.59 -0.28 2.72
C PHE A 95 2.21 -0.51 3.33
N ILE A 96 1.60 0.55 3.81
CA ILE A 96 0.28 0.47 4.42
C ILE A 96 -0.69 1.17 3.50
N PHE A 97 -1.74 0.46 3.12
CA PHE A 97 -2.76 0.99 2.23
C PHE A 97 -3.79 1.76 3.03
N ILE A 98 -4.01 3.00 2.63
CA ILE A 98 -4.97 3.89 3.29
C ILE A 98 -6.01 4.30 2.27
N ASP A 99 -7.26 3.92 2.51
CA ASP A 99 -8.36 4.32 1.66
C ASP A 99 -9.26 5.24 2.49
N GLU A 100 -9.26 6.51 2.15
CA GLU A 100 -9.97 7.49 2.94
C GLU A 100 -11.48 7.26 2.94
N ASN A 101 -11.99 6.66 1.88
CA ASN A 101 -13.41 6.36 1.84
C ASN A 101 -13.79 5.30 2.87
N GLN A 102 -12.93 4.30 3.03
CA GLN A 102 -13.18 3.28 4.06
C GLN A 102 -12.91 3.83 5.44
N ARG A 103 -11.96 4.74 5.53
CA ARG A 103 -11.65 5.38 6.81
C ARG A 103 -12.85 6.07 7.42
N ASP A 104 -13.74 6.58 6.56
CA ASP A 104 -14.90 7.30 7.06
C ASP A 104 -15.80 6.41 7.90
N PHE A 105 -15.76 5.11 7.71
CA PHE A 105 -16.56 4.20 8.52
C PHE A 105 -15.98 4.01 9.90
N GLU A 106 -14.77 4.49 10.11
CA GLU A 106 -14.09 4.35 11.39
C GLU A 106 -13.92 5.69 12.07
N LYS A 107 -14.62 6.68 11.63
CA LYS A 107 -14.40 8.03 12.15
C LYS A 107 -14.80 8.18 13.60
N THR A 108 -15.57 7.25 14.13
CA THR A 108 -15.91 7.31 15.54
C THR A 108 -14.70 7.04 16.40
N ASP A 109 -13.68 6.46 15.85
CA ASP A 109 -12.47 6.18 16.60
C ASP A 109 -11.72 7.47 16.80
N LYS A 110 -11.70 7.94 18.01
CA LYS A 110 -10.95 9.13 18.33
C LYS A 110 -9.50 8.78 18.50
N ILE A 111 -8.90 8.29 17.47
CA ILE A 111 -7.56 7.76 17.57
C ILE A 111 -6.58 8.89 17.65
N THR A 112 -5.98 9.04 18.78
CA THR A 112 -5.00 10.07 18.99
C THR A 112 -3.60 9.54 18.84
N LYS A 113 -3.45 8.25 18.80
CA LYS A 113 -2.15 7.67 18.56
C LYS A 113 -2.26 6.76 17.35
N SER A 114 -1.19 6.16 16.99
CA SER A 114 -1.14 5.42 15.75
C SER A 114 -2.17 4.30 15.71
N TRP A 115 -3.02 4.36 14.72
CA TRP A 115 -3.94 3.27 14.37
C TRP A 115 -3.32 2.38 13.31
N ILE A 116 -2.11 2.69 12.88
CA ILE A 116 -1.39 1.91 11.89
C ILE A 116 -0.44 0.99 12.64
N PRO A 117 -0.51 -0.32 12.45
CA PRO A 117 0.33 -1.25 13.20
C PRO A 117 1.81 -0.90 13.07
N GLY A 118 2.49 -0.80 14.18
CA GLY A 118 3.92 -0.56 14.21
C GLY A 118 4.36 0.85 13.90
N VAL A 119 3.42 1.79 13.72
CA VAL A 119 3.75 3.16 13.41
C VAL A 119 3.24 4.06 14.52
N TYR A 120 4.08 4.97 14.99
CA TYR A 120 3.71 5.91 16.04
C TYR A 120 3.96 7.32 15.55
N PHE A 121 2.96 8.18 15.76
CA PHE A 121 3.08 9.59 15.41
C PHE A 121 3.69 10.32 16.57
N THR A 122 4.65 11.17 16.28
CA THR A 122 5.41 11.82 17.32
C THR A 122 4.90 13.20 17.68
N GLU A 123 4.15 13.80 16.83
CA GLU A 123 3.66 15.10 17.17
C GLU A 123 2.42 15.05 17.99
N LYS A 124 2.28 15.34 18.18
CA LYS A 124 1.39 15.20 18.66
C LYS A 124 0.98 15.85 18.87
N GLN A 125 1.01 15.99 18.70
CA GLN A 125 0.70 16.22 18.90
C GLN A 125 0.37 16.69 19.08
#